data_efba903b560015dd7f8c1290b86734b8
#
_entry.id   efba903b560015dd7f8c1290b86734b8
#
_cell.length_a   1.000
_cell.length_b   1.000
_cell.length_c   1.000
_cell.angle_alpha   90.00
_cell.angle_beta   90.00
_cell.angle_gamma   90.00
#
_symmetry.space_group_name_H-M   'P 1'
#
loop_
_entity.id
_entity.type
_entity.pdbx_description
1 polymer ?
#
loop_
_entity_poly.entity_id
_entity_poly.type
_entity_poly.pdbx_seq_one_letter_code
_entity_poly.pdbx_strand_id
1 'polypeptide(L)'
;MRGIYNSVTDLRRQVFTAIASMAYDDNTDYSKRMEEIPYEILPGTKAKYRDSIFLERAIIGERLRLGMGLPVRDITEYTNISDGIEESTIAKKYYDDPLINIIKFACNACPEKKAFVTNACQGCLSHQCTEVCPKDAIHIVNGKSCIDQEKCIKCGRCMDACPYHAITKLERPCAASCGMDAIKSDADGKAEIDYDKCVSCGMCLVNCPFGAIVDKGQIFQTIYAMKEGYDVIAAVAPAFVGQFGPAVTPDKVKAALKAVGFADVVEVAIGADLCTIEEAEDFLDKVPEKQPFMATSCCPAWSVMAKKNFPDFAPYISMALTPMVLTGRLIKKEKPNAKVVFIGPCAAKKLEASRKSIRSDIDFVLTFEEVMGMFNAKGIALDQITTSDPLTEGTNAGRGFAVSGGVAKAVKDLIQKEHPGTEVKVQAAEGLKNCKTMLMMAKAGRLSGYLLEGMACPGGCVAGAGTLQPINKSSALVKKYATESDKKDADESAYGDRLHELSEH
;
A
#
# COMPACT_ATOMS: atom_id res chain seq x y z
N MET A 1 -10.15 -4.44 -5.83
CA MET A 1 -11.12 -3.39 -6.27
C MET A 1 -10.44 -2.19 -6.96
N ARG A 2 -9.14 -2.30 -7.25
CA ARG A 2 -8.37 -1.21 -7.90
C ARG A 2 -8.90 -0.93 -9.29
N GLY A 3 -9.04 0.36 -9.61
CA GLY A 3 -9.55 0.82 -10.90
C GLY A 3 -11.03 0.57 -11.14
N ILE A 4 -11.75 0.06 -10.16
CA ILE A 4 -13.22 -0.06 -10.18
C ILE A 4 -13.76 0.94 -9.17
N TYR A 5 -14.42 1.97 -9.68
CA TYR A 5 -15.14 2.91 -8.85
C TYR A 5 -16.44 2.24 -8.34
N ASN A 6 -16.56 2.14 -7.04
CA ASN A 6 -17.69 1.50 -6.38
C ASN A 6 -18.06 2.27 -5.11
N SER A 7 -19.17 1.86 -4.46
CA SER A 7 -19.66 2.55 -3.26
C SER A 7 -18.65 2.68 -2.12
N VAL A 8 -17.75 1.69 -1.95
CA VAL A 8 -16.69 1.78 -0.93
C VAL A 8 -15.67 2.86 -1.31
N THR A 9 -15.27 2.91 -2.59
CA THR A 9 -14.36 3.94 -3.10
C THR A 9 -15.00 5.33 -3.03
N ASP A 10 -16.28 5.42 -3.37
CA ASP A 10 -17.04 6.68 -3.29
C ASP A 10 -17.09 7.23 -1.86
N LEU A 11 -17.51 6.40 -0.90
CA LEU A 11 -17.55 6.80 0.52
C LEU A 11 -16.18 7.20 1.06
N ARG A 12 -15.11 6.47 0.70
CA ARG A 12 -13.74 6.82 1.11
C ARG A 12 -13.35 8.19 0.56
N ARG A 13 -13.63 8.45 -0.71
CA ARG A 13 -13.34 9.73 -1.36
C ARG A 13 -14.10 10.89 -0.73
N GLN A 14 -15.39 10.69 -0.41
CA GLN A 14 -16.19 11.69 0.30
C GLN A 14 -15.62 12.00 1.69
N VAL A 15 -15.20 10.99 2.44
CA VAL A 15 -14.56 11.16 3.75
C VAL A 15 -13.26 11.94 3.63
N PHE A 16 -12.36 11.59 2.72
CA PHE A 16 -11.10 12.31 2.52
C PHE A 16 -11.33 13.76 2.05
N THR A 17 -12.33 13.97 1.18
CA THR A 17 -12.72 15.32 0.75
C THR A 17 -13.25 16.14 1.93
N ALA A 18 -14.08 15.55 2.80
CA ALA A 18 -14.63 16.24 3.96
C ALA A 18 -13.54 16.62 4.97
N ILE A 19 -12.57 15.71 5.25
CA ILE A 19 -11.42 15.99 6.11
C ILE A 19 -10.58 17.13 5.53
N ALA A 20 -10.29 17.10 4.23
CA ALA A 20 -9.52 18.14 3.57
C ALA A 20 -10.27 19.49 3.60
N SER A 21 -11.58 19.50 3.32
CA SER A 21 -12.40 20.70 3.37
C SER A 21 -12.42 21.32 4.77
N MET A 22 -12.59 20.48 5.80
CA MET A 22 -12.53 20.89 7.20
C MET A 22 -11.16 21.49 7.57
N ALA A 23 -10.07 20.88 7.09
CA ALA A 23 -8.72 21.37 7.37
C ALA A 23 -8.40 22.70 6.65
N TYR A 24 -8.95 22.94 5.45
CA TYR A 24 -8.78 24.19 4.72
C TYR A 24 -9.62 25.36 5.25
N ASP A 25 -10.66 25.08 6.04
CA ASP A 25 -11.52 26.12 6.61
C ASP A 25 -10.84 26.74 7.84
N ASP A 26 -10.78 28.08 7.89
CA ASP A 26 -10.11 28.83 8.95
C ASP A 26 -11.01 29.11 10.16
N ASN A 27 -12.32 29.03 9.99
CA ASN A 27 -13.32 29.43 11.00
C ASN A 27 -14.12 28.25 11.56
N THR A 28 -13.65 27.02 11.37
CA THR A 28 -14.39 25.82 11.72
C THR A 28 -14.15 25.38 13.16
N ASP A 29 -15.23 25.16 13.91
CA ASP A 29 -15.22 24.31 15.09
C ASP A 29 -15.07 22.85 14.63
N TYR A 30 -13.87 22.32 14.70
CA TYR A 30 -13.54 21.00 14.21
C TYR A 30 -14.33 19.90 14.94
N SER A 31 -14.55 20.04 16.25
CA SER A 31 -15.32 19.08 17.04
C SER A 31 -16.76 18.99 16.53
N LYS A 32 -17.42 20.12 16.42
CA LYS A 32 -18.79 20.19 15.89
C LYS A 32 -18.85 19.68 14.46
N ARG A 33 -17.90 20.06 13.63
CA ARG A 33 -17.84 19.69 12.22
C ARG A 33 -17.72 18.17 12.02
N MET A 34 -16.90 17.49 12.82
CA MET A 34 -16.78 16.03 12.76
C MET A 34 -18.10 15.32 13.06
N GLU A 35 -18.93 15.86 13.96
CA GLU A 35 -20.23 15.26 14.26
C GLU A 35 -21.27 15.48 13.14
N GLU A 36 -21.13 16.54 12.35
CA GLU A 36 -22.06 16.90 11.27
C GLU A 36 -21.79 16.14 9.97
N ILE A 37 -20.51 15.89 9.61
CA ILE A 37 -20.08 15.29 8.35
C ILE A 37 -20.80 13.96 8.02
N PRO A 38 -21.02 13.00 8.94
CA PRO A 38 -21.76 11.77 8.63
C PRO A 38 -23.17 12.01 8.10
N TYR A 39 -23.83 13.10 8.54
CA TYR A 39 -25.17 13.47 8.10
C TYR A 39 -25.17 14.13 6.73
N GLU A 40 -24.10 14.81 6.36
CA GLU A 40 -23.92 15.41 5.03
C GLU A 40 -23.59 14.35 3.97
N ILE A 41 -22.70 13.41 4.30
CA ILE A 41 -22.34 12.30 3.39
C ILE A 41 -23.55 11.36 3.18
N LEU A 42 -24.34 11.12 4.23
CA LEU A 42 -25.50 10.26 4.22
C LEU A 42 -26.75 11.00 4.72
N PRO A 43 -27.32 11.88 3.87
CA PRO A 43 -28.51 12.66 4.25
C PRO A 43 -29.79 11.81 4.24
N GLY A 44 -30.82 12.32 4.93
CA GLY A 44 -32.14 11.70 4.96
C GLY A 44 -32.28 10.58 5.98
N THR A 45 -33.30 9.75 5.82
CA THR A 45 -33.70 8.73 6.81
C THR A 45 -33.55 7.30 6.34
N LYS A 46 -33.30 7.10 5.04
CA LYS A 46 -33.19 5.75 4.44
C LYS A 46 -31.73 5.34 4.28
N ALA A 47 -31.42 4.14 4.74
CA ALA A 47 -30.13 3.50 4.50
C ALA A 47 -29.92 3.21 3.01
N LYS A 48 -28.67 3.35 2.52
CA LYS A 48 -28.28 3.08 1.12
C LYS A 48 -27.49 1.78 0.95
N TYR A 49 -26.70 1.41 1.94
CA TYR A 49 -25.69 0.36 1.83
C TYR A 49 -25.83 -0.73 2.90
N ARG A 50 -26.56 -0.45 3.98
CA ARG A 50 -26.74 -1.32 5.15
C ARG A 50 -28.20 -1.31 5.60
N ASP A 51 -28.49 -2.05 6.66
CA ASP A 51 -29.85 -2.19 7.19
C ASP A 51 -30.32 -0.93 7.95
N SER A 52 -29.39 -0.08 8.38
CA SER A 52 -29.69 1.11 9.20
C SER A 52 -28.85 2.30 8.79
N ILE A 53 -29.49 3.46 8.62
CA ILE A 53 -28.81 4.75 8.39
C ILE A 53 -27.93 5.17 9.59
N PHE A 54 -28.32 4.81 10.81
CA PHE A 54 -27.52 5.06 12.00
C PHE A 54 -26.21 4.28 11.96
N LEU A 55 -26.26 3.01 11.55
CA LEU A 55 -25.08 2.18 11.38
C LEU A 55 -24.15 2.74 10.29
N GLU A 56 -24.72 3.17 9.17
CA GLU A 56 -23.95 3.77 8.07
C GLU A 56 -23.21 5.03 8.53
N ARG A 57 -23.90 5.94 9.24
CA ARG A 57 -23.31 7.16 9.81
C ARG A 57 -22.25 6.86 10.86
N ALA A 58 -22.46 5.88 11.72
CA ALA A 58 -21.46 5.44 12.68
C ALA A 58 -20.19 4.94 11.98
N ILE A 59 -20.32 4.18 10.86
CA ILE A 59 -19.17 3.74 10.05
C ILE A 59 -18.43 4.93 9.44
N ILE A 60 -19.15 5.94 8.95
CA ILE A 60 -18.52 7.18 8.44
C ILE A 60 -17.77 7.90 9.56
N GLY A 61 -18.35 7.98 10.76
CA GLY A 61 -17.69 8.58 11.93
C GLY A 61 -16.34 7.91 12.24
N GLU A 62 -16.29 6.57 12.26
CA GLU A 62 -15.01 5.87 12.46
C GLU A 62 -14.00 6.09 11.32
N ARG A 63 -14.49 6.21 10.08
CA ARG A 63 -13.61 6.54 8.94
C ARG A 63 -13.04 7.94 9.04
N LEU A 64 -13.82 8.91 9.53
CA LEU A 64 -13.35 10.27 9.80
C LEU A 64 -12.24 10.25 10.86
N ARG A 65 -12.48 9.57 11.98
CA ARG A 65 -11.46 9.41 13.04
C ARG A 65 -10.17 8.84 12.50
N LEU A 66 -10.25 7.70 11.82
CA LEU A 66 -9.06 7.07 11.21
C LEU A 66 -8.40 7.96 10.16
N GLY A 67 -9.19 8.68 9.34
CA GLY A 67 -8.67 9.63 8.36
C GLY A 67 -7.97 10.85 8.99
N MET A 68 -8.33 11.19 10.23
CA MET A 68 -7.66 12.18 11.08
C MET A 68 -6.44 11.63 11.82
N GLY A 69 -6.18 10.31 11.77
CA GLY A 69 -5.14 9.63 12.51
C GLY A 69 -5.59 9.08 13.87
N LEU A 70 -6.78 9.41 14.33
CA LEU A 70 -7.34 8.98 15.62
C LEU A 70 -7.62 7.47 15.66
N PRO A 71 -7.63 6.83 16.83
CA PRO A 71 -8.06 5.44 16.98
C PRO A 71 -9.56 5.27 16.74
N VAL A 72 -10.01 4.06 16.43
CA VAL A 72 -11.43 3.70 16.50
C VAL A 72 -11.93 3.84 17.93
N ARG A 73 -13.21 4.23 18.10
CA ARG A 73 -13.82 4.33 19.44
C ARG A 73 -14.01 2.94 20.05
N ASP A 74 -13.90 2.87 21.37
CA ASP A 74 -14.35 1.69 22.11
C ASP A 74 -15.89 1.61 22.05
N ILE A 75 -16.41 0.48 21.62
CA ILE A 75 -17.87 0.28 21.51
C ILE A 75 -18.55 0.04 22.89
N THR A 76 -17.77 -0.13 23.93
CA THR A 76 -18.27 -0.36 25.30
C THR A 76 -18.39 0.94 26.10
N GLU A 77 -17.78 2.04 25.61
CA GLU A 77 -17.77 3.34 26.26
C GLU A 77 -18.49 4.39 25.40
N TYR A 78 -19.15 5.33 26.08
CA TYR A 78 -19.73 6.48 25.39
C TYR A 78 -18.62 7.46 25.01
N THR A 79 -18.47 7.67 23.69
CA THR A 79 -17.49 8.60 23.11
C THR A 79 -18.07 9.30 21.89
N ASN A 80 -17.79 10.60 21.72
CA ASN A 80 -18.16 11.35 20.53
C ASN A 80 -17.22 11.01 19.36
N ILE A 81 -17.63 11.30 18.12
CA ILE A 81 -16.76 11.13 16.95
C ILE A 81 -15.53 12.04 17.09
N SER A 82 -15.70 13.20 17.67
CA SER A 82 -14.69 14.25 17.84
C SER A 82 -13.75 14.06 19.05
N ASP A 83 -14.01 13.11 19.96
CA ASP A 83 -13.18 12.93 21.14
C ASP A 83 -11.71 12.65 20.76
N GLY A 84 -10.77 13.43 21.33
CA GLY A 84 -9.33 13.37 21.04
C GLY A 84 -8.90 14.17 19.80
N ILE A 85 -9.77 14.97 19.19
CA ILE A 85 -9.45 15.72 17.98
C ILE A 85 -8.30 16.71 18.19
N GLU A 86 -8.14 17.25 19.39
CA GLU A 86 -7.07 18.17 19.75
C GLU A 86 -5.69 17.55 19.58
N GLU A 87 -5.58 16.24 19.77
CA GLU A 87 -4.32 15.51 19.59
C GLU A 87 -3.92 15.44 18.11
N SER A 88 -4.88 15.43 17.21
CA SER A 88 -4.66 15.31 15.76
C SER A 88 -4.63 16.64 15.01
N THR A 89 -5.09 17.75 15.63
CA THR A 89 -5.10 19.10 15.05
C THR A 89 -3.77 19.82 15.28
N ILE A 90 -2.69 19.24 14.77
CA ILE A 90 -1.32 19.72 14.94
C ILE A 90 -0.55 19.68 13.62
N ALA A 91 0.44 20.58 13.46
CA ALA A 91 1.35 20.62 12.29
C ALA A 91 2.49 19.59 12.39
N LYS A 92 2.26 18.46 13.07
CA LYS A 92 3.24 17.40 13.28
C LYS A 92 2.59 16.05 12.97
N LYS A 93 3.42 15.06 12.70
CA LYS A 93 2.96 13.68 12.53
C LYS A 93 2.28 13.21 13.82
N TYR A 94 0.98 13.03 13.76
CA TYR A 94 0.22 12.30 14.76
C TYR A 94 0.05 10.86 14.27
N TYR A 95 0.57 9.94 15.02
CA TYR A 95 0.54 8.53 14.64
C TYR A 95 0.57 7.68 15.89
N ASP A 96 -0.51 6.97 16.10
CA ASP A 96 -0.67 5.97 17.14
C ASP A 96 -0.88 4.59 16.49
N ASP A 97 -0.18 3.56 17.00
CA ASP A 97 -0.37 2.19 16.53
C ASP A 97 -1.77 1.69 16.93
N PRO A 98 -2.38 0.82 16.13
CA PRO A 98 -1.94 0.28 14.85
C PRO A 98 -2.33 1.13 13.63
N LEU A 99 -1.57 1.05 12.55
CA LEU A 99 -1.86 1.77 11.30
C LEU A 99 -3.11 1.24 10.58
N ILE A 100 -3.24 -0.07 10.47
CA ILE A 100 -4.37 -0.71 9.81
C ILE A 100 -5.39 -1.13 10.86
N ASN A 101 -6.62 -0.66 10.71
CA ASN A 101 -7.69 -0.87 11.68
C ASN A 101 -8.89 -1.57 11.05
N ILE A 102 -9.68 -2.26 11.88
CA ILE A 102 -10.95 -2.86 11.48
C ILE A 102 -12.08 -2.15 12.24
N ILE A 103 -12.99 -1.55 11.48
CA ILE A 103 -14.25 -1.07 12.02
C ILE A 103 -15.14 -2.30 12.22
N LYS A 104 -15.21 -2.80 13.44
CA LYS A 104 -15.83 -4.09 13.79
C LYS A 104 -17.30 -4.19 13.37
N PHE A 105 -18.07 -3.13 13.52
CA PHE A 105 -19.49 -3.10 13.11
C PHE A 105 -19.69 -2.89 11.60
N ALA A 106 -18.63 -2.55 10.84
CA ALA A 106 -18.63 -2.60 9.38
C ALA A 106 -18.24 -3.97 8.82
N CYS A 107 -17.65 -4.85 9.64
CA CYS A 107 -17.23 -6.19 9.22
C CYS A 107 -18.43 -7.13 9.10
N ASN A 108 -18.53 -7.81 7.96
CA ASN A 108 -19.66 -8.70 7.64
C ASN A 108 -19.47 -10.15 8.15
N ALA A 109 -18.53 -10.41 9.06
CA ALA A 109 -18.24 -11.77 9.55
C ALA A 109 -18.16 -12.81 8.41
N CYS A 110 -17.36 -12.49 7.37
CA CYS A 110 -17.22 -13.38 6.21
C CYS A 110 -16.72 -14.77 6.65
N PRO A 111 -17.17 -15.84 5.97
CA PRO A 111 -16.82 -17.20 6.35
C PRO A 111 -15.32 -17.44 6.30
N GLU A 112 -14.84 -18.28 7.20
CA GLU A 112 -13.48 -18.81 7.16
C GLU A 112 -13.29 -19.72 5.95
N LYS A 113 -12.03 -20.00 5.66
CA LYS A 113 -11.64 -20.86 4.54
C LYS A 113 -12.26 -22.25 4.69
N LYS A 114 -13.20 -22.59 3.79
CA LYS A 114 -13.79 -23.91 3.69
C LYS A 114 -14.14 -24.24 2.24
N ALA A 115 -14.07 -25.53 1.92
CA ALA A 115 -14.65 -26.07 0.69
C ALA A 115 -16.08 -26.55 1.01
N PHE A 116 -17.04 -26.25 0.13
CA PHE A 116 -18.40 -26.72 0.32
C PHE A 116 -19.07 -27.04 -1.02
N VAL A 117 -20.09 -27.90 -0.96
CA VAL A 117 -20.85 -28.31 -2.12
C VAL A 117 -22.07 -27.41 -2.26
N THR A 118 -22.27 -26.84 -3.43
CA THR A 118 -23.44 -26.01 -3.76
C THR A 118 -24.61 -26.86 -4.24
N ASN A 119 -25.78 -26.24 -4.40
CA ASN A 119 -26.97 -26.87 -4.97
C ASN A 119 -26.79 -27.33 -6.44
N ALA A 120 -25.73 -26.89 -7.12
CA ALA A 120 -25.39 -27.34 -8.47
C ALA A 120 -24.93 -28.81 -8.53
N CYS A 121 -24.68 -29.47 -7.40
CA CYS A 121 -24.33 -30.88 -7.35
C CYS A 121 -25.47 -31.73 -7.92
N GLN A 122 -25.13 -32.54 -8.95
CA GLN A 122 -26.10 -33.42 -9.61
C GLN A 122 -26.11 -34.85 -9.04
N GLY A 123 -25.25 -35.17 -8.06
CA GLY A 123 -25.14 -36.55 -7.56
C GLY A 123 -24.70 -37.52 -8.66
N CYS A 124 -23.72 -37.12 -9.47
CA CYS A 124 -23.29 -37.90 -10.64
C CYS A 124 -22.75 -39.28 -10.26
N LEU A 125 -22.96 -40.28 -11.11
CA LEU A 125 -22.56 -41.64 -10.85
C LEU A 125 -21.06 -41.82 -10.68
N SER A 126 -20.24 -41.00 -11.37
CA SER A 126 -18.80 -41.12 -11.33
C SER A 126 -18.13 -40.66 -10.03
N HIS A 127 -18.83 -39.84 -9.22
CA HIS A 127 -18.35 -39.31 -7.94
C HIS A 127 -16.86 -38.89 -7.93
N GLN A 128 -16.35 -38.31 -9.00
CA GLN A 128 -14.93 -37.97 -9.14
C GLN A 128 -14.37 -37.16 -7.95
N CYS A 129 -15.23 -36.36 -7.32
CA CYS A 129 -14.84 -35.57 -6.15
C CYS A 129 -14.46 -36.43 -4.92
N THR A 130 -15.04 -37.61 -4.76
CA THR A 130 -14.65 -38.55 -3.72
C THR A 130 -13.34 -39.24 -4.06
N GLU A 131 -13.18 -39.70 -5.29
CA GLU A 131 -11.99 -40.43 -5.77
C GLU A 131 -10.70 -39.59 -5.69
N VAL A 132 -10.77 -38.30 -5.96
CA VAL A 132 -9.59 -37.43 -5.92
C VAL A 132 -9.25 -36.89 -4.52
N CYS A 133 -10.09 -37.19 -3.49
CA CYS A 133 -9.90 -36.66 -2.16
C CYS A 133 -8.82 -37.44 -1.39
N PRO A 134 -7.64 -36.84 -1.09
CA PRO A 134 -6.55 -37.57 -0.45
C PRO A 134 -6.78 -37.82 1.06
N LYS A 135 -7.90 -37.35 1.61
CA LYS A 135 -8.27 -37.45 3.03
C LYS A 135 -9.63 -38.10 3.26
N ASP A 136 -10.24 -38.66 2.23
CA ASP A 136 -11.59 -39.25 2.29
C ASP A 136 -12.59 -38.34 3.01
N ALA A 137 -12.48 -37.03 2.77
CA ALA A 137 -13.31 -36.01 3.41
C ALA A 137 -14.64 -35.76 2.69
N ILE A 138 -14.94 -36.52 1.60
CA ILE A 138 -16.16 -36.31 0.83
C ILE A 138 -17.01 -37.58 0.86
N HIS A 139 -18.25 -37.43 1.26
CA HIS A 139 -19.23 -38.52 1.34
C HIS A 139 -20.49 -38.16 0.54
N ILE A 140 -21.22 -39.18 0.13
CA ILE A 140 -22.52 -38.99 -0.53
C ILE A 140 -23.61 -39.10 0.52
N VAL A 141 -24.40 -38.05 0.67
CA VAL A 141 -25.53 -37.98 1.61
C VAL A 141 -26.76 -37.55 0.81
N ASN A 142 -27.80 -38.34 0.86
CA ASN A 142 -29.04 -38.07 0.11
C ASN A 142 -28.82 -37.79 -1.39
N GLY A 143 -27.92 -38.56 -2.01
CA GLY A 143 -27.60 -38.43 -3.45
C GLY A 143 -26.74 -37.24 -3.81
N LYS A 144 -26.23 -36.46 -2.86
CA LYS A 144 -25.32 -35.31 -3.10
C LYS A 144 -24.05 -35.45 -2.32
N SER A 145 -22.97 -34.89 -2.85
CA SER A 145 -21.69 -34.83 -2.14
C SER A 145 -21.77 -33.91 -0.93
N CYS A 146 -21.15 -34.33 0.17
CA CYS A 146 -21.01 -33.57 1.40
C CYS A 146 -19.55 -33.59 1.83
N ILE A 147 -19.00 -32.47 2.28
CA ILE A 147 -17.59 -32.36 2.69
C ILE A 147 -17.49 -32.27 4.22
N ASP A 148 -16.80 -33.22 4.81
CA ASP A 148 -16.39 -33.20 6.20
C ASP A 148 -15.30 -32.12 6.39
N GLN A 149 -15.61 -31.03 7.09
CA GLN A 149 -14.72 -29.91 7.27
C GLN A 149 -13.54 -30.21 8.22
N GLU A 150 -13.66 -31.20 9.11
CA GLU A 150 -12.61 -31.60 10.03
C GLU A 150 -11.51 -32.39 9.31
N LYS A 151 -11.90 -33.25 8.39
CA LYS A 151 -10.97 -34.04 7.56
C LYS A 151 -10.42 -33.25 6.37
N CYS A 152 -11.16 -32.25 5.90
CA CYS A 152 -10.82 -31.51 4.68
C CYS A 152 -9.60 -30.61 4.84
N ILE A 153 -8.53 -30.90 4.11
CA ILE A 153 -7.31 -30.09 4.06
C ILE A 153 -7.40 -28.90 3.10
N LYS A 154 -8.55 -28.67 2.48
CA LYS A 154 -8.84 -27.52 1.59
C LYS A 154 -7.91 -27.43 0.38
N CYS A 155 -7.44 -28.58 -0.15
CA CYS A 155 -6.47 -28.66 -1.26
C CYS A 155 -7.04 -28.27 -2.64
N GLY A 156 -8.39 -28.31 -2.83
CA GLY A 156 -9.05 -27.90 -4.07
C GLY A 156 -9.22 -29.00 -5.13
N ARG A 157 -8.60 -30.18 -5.03
CA ARG A 157 -8.67 -31.24 -6.04
C ARG A 157 -10.10 -31.62 -6.46
N CYS A 158 -11.02 -31.66 -5.49
CA CYS A 158 -12.43 -31.98 -5.75
C CYS A 158 -13.15 -30.88 -6.53
N MET A 159 -12.69 -29.62 -6.44
CA MET A 159 -13.23 -28.51 -7.21
C MET A 159 -12.87 -28.66 -8.68
N ASP A 160 -11.60 -28.97 -8.95
CA ASP A 160 -11.06 -29.14 -10.31
C ASP A 160 -11.64 -30.39 -10.99
N ALA A 161 -11.91 -31.45 -10.22
CA ALA A 161 -12.48 -32.69 -10.72
C ALA A 161 -13.98 -32.65 -10.97
N CYS A 162 -14.72 -31.65 -10.45
CA CYS A 162 -16.17 -31.60 -10.58
C CYS A 162 -16.60 -31.00 -11.93
N PRO A 163 -17.19 -31.81 -12.86
CA PRO A 163 -17.60 -31.29 -14.18
C PRO A 163 -18.74 -30.28 -14.12
N TYR A 164 -19.48 -30.23 -13.00
CA TYR A 164 -20.57 -29.27 -12.77
C TYR A 164 -20.11 -28.03 -12.00
N HIS A 165 -18.82 -27.93 -11.63
CA HIS A 165 -18.31 -26.86 -10.78
C HIS A 165 -19.13 -26.63 -9.51
N ALA A 166 -19.71 -27.71 -8.99
CA ALA A 166 -20.61 -27.67 -7.83
C ALA A 166 -19.88 -27.50 -6.49
N ILE A 167 -18.57 -27.69 -6.47
CA ILE A 167 -17.74 -27.53 -5.28
C ILE A 167 -17.02 -26.20 -5.40
N THR A 168 -17.15 -25.37 -4.37
CA THR A 168 -16.52 -24.04 -4.33
C THR A 168 -15.77 -23.83 -3.02
N LYS A 169 -14.83 -22.87 -3.03
CA LYS A 169 -14.09 -22.46 -1.87
C LYS A 169 -14.63 -21.13 -1.36
N LEU A 170 -15.09 -21.11 -0.13
CA LEU A 170 -15.34 -19.87 0.57
C LEU A 170 -14.06 -19.47 1.32
N GLU A 171 -13.72 -18.21 1.28
CA GLU A 171 -12.62 -17.66 2.04
C GLU A 171 -12.87 -16.16 2.24
N ARG A 172 -12.63 -15.67 3.44
CA ARG A 172 -12.68 -14.25 3.77
C ARG A 172 -11.67 -13.49 2.92
N PRO A 173 -12.09 -12.50 2.09
CA PRO A 173 -11.18 -11.86 1.13
C PRO A 173 -9.97 -11.17 1.76
N CYS A 174 -10.14 -10.57 2.95
CA CYS A 174 -9.04 -9.92 3.68
C CYS A 174 -7.98 -10.94 4.14
N ALA A 175 -8.39 -12.12 4.63
CA ALA A 175 -7.47 -13.18 5.03
C ALA A 175 -6.82 -13.86 3.81
N ALA A 176 -7.58 -14.10 2.74
CA ALA A 176 -7.07 -14.65 1.48
C ALA A 176 -5.94 -13.81 0.87
N SER A 177 -6.06 -12.49 0.99
CA SER A 177 -5.06 -11.53 0.49
C SER A 177 -3.89 -11.30 1.44
N CYS A 178 -3.96 -11.78 2.70
CA CYS A 178 -2.92 -11.59 3.69
C CYS A 178 -1.78 -12.59 3.50
N GLY A 179 -0.63 -12.12 2.99
CA GLY A 179 0.55 -12.98 2.84
C GLY A 179 1.27 -13.32 4.15
N MET A 180 0.86 -12.69 5.26
CA MET A 180 1.40 -12.91 6.61
C MET A 180 0.53 -13.83 7.48
N ASP A 181 -0.63 -14.25 6.96
CA ASP A 181 -1.64 -14.99 7.74
C ASP A 181 -2.00 -14.31 9.08
N ALA A 182 -2.03 -12.97 9.05
CA ALA A 182 -2.25 -12.12 10.23
C ALA A 182 -3.74 -11.86 10.51
N ILE A 183 -4.68 -12.37 9.70
CA ILE A 183 -6.11 -12.11 9.88
C ILE A 183 -6.82 -13.39 10.29
N LYS A 184 -7.43 -13.32 11.46
CA LYS A 184 -8.22 -14.40 12.08
C LYS A 184 -9.66 -13.97 12.28
N SER A 185 -10.51 -14.88 12.78
CA SER A 185 -11.83 -14.56 13.32
C SER A 185 -11.75 -14.32 14.83
N ASP A 186 -12.47 -13.31 15.30
CA ASP A 186 -12.79 -13.17 16.72
C ASP A 186 -13.96 -14.05 17.13
N ALA A 187 -14.42 -13.92 18.38
CA ALA A 187 -15.53 -14.71 18.95
C ALA A 187 -16.85 -14.52 18.19
N ASP A 188 -17.06 -13.36 17.58
CA ASP A 188 -18.26 -13.03 16.79
C ASP A 188 -18.12 -13.41 15.31
N GLY A 189 -17.03 -14.08 14.93
CA GLY A 189 -16.71 -14.41 13.55
C GLY A 189 -16.27 -13.22 12.69
N LYS A 190 -16.03 -12.05 13.29
CA LYS A 190 -15.52 -10.87 12.60
C LYS A 190 -14.01 -10.96 12.42
N ALA A 191 -13.48 -10.17 11.49
CA ALA A 191 -12.03 -10.13 11.26
C ALA A 191 -11.31 -9.49 12.45
N GLU A 192 -10.15 -10.06 12.78
CA GLU A 192 -9.20 -9.54 13.76
C GLU A 192 -7.80 -9.61 13.19
N ILE A 193 -6.97 -8.59 13.45
CA ILE A 193 -5.59 -8.51 12.98
C ILE A 193 -4.64 -8.88 14.11
N ASP A 194 -3.80 -9.87 13.85
CA ASP A 194 -2.63 -10.19 14.67
C ASP A 194 -1.52 -9.20 14.32
N TYR A 195 -1.36 -8.15 15.13
CA TYR A 195 -0.42 -7.06 14.86
C TYR A 195 1.04 -7.48 14.99
N ASP A 196 1.35 -8.54 15.72
CA ASP A 196 2.71 -9.09 15.78
C ASP A 196 3.15 -9.65 14.43
N LYS A 197 2.20 -10.14 13.62
CA LYS A 197 2.44 -10.62 12.27
C LYS A 197 2.27 -9.55 11.21
N CYS A 198 1.40 -8.58 11.45
CA CYS A 198 1.06 -7.57 10.45
C CYS A 198 2.30 -6.77 10.03
N VAL A 199 2.40 -6.48 8.73
CA VAL A 199 3.44 -5.63 8.13
C VAL A 199 2.85 -4.38 7.44
N SER A 200 1.60 -4.07 7.75
CA SER A 200 0.87 -2.88 7.27
C SER A 200 0.86 -2.70 5.74
N CYS A 201 0.94 -3.77 4.95
CA CYS A 201 0.98 -3.71 3.49
C CYS A 201 -0.32 -3.21 2.84
N GLY A 202 -1.44 -3.19 3.55
CA GLY A 202 -2.73 -2.69 3.08
C GLY A 202 -3.50 -3.61 2.12
N MET A 203 -3.02 -4.84 1.83
CA MET A 203 -3.72 -5.74 0.90
C MET A 203 -5.11 -6.14 1.39
N CYS A 204 -5.29 -6.29 2.69
CA CYS A 204 -6.58 -6.56 3.31
C CYS A 204 -7.59 -5.42 3.12
N LEU A 205 -7.13 -4.17 3.14
CA LEU A 205 -7.92 -2.96 2.90
C LEU A 205 -8.49 -2.96 1.48
N VAL A 206 -7.64 -3.23 0.49
CA VAL A 206 -8.05 -3.25 -0.94
C VAL A 206 -9.06 -4.36 -1.22
N ASN A 207 -8.93 -5.50 -0.54
CA ASN A 207 -9.72 -6.69 -0.82
C ASN A 207 -10.97 -6.84 0.07
N CYS A 208 -11.22 -5.92 1.01
CA CYS A 208 -12.43 -5.93 1.82
C CYS A 208 -13.62 -5.34 1.04
N PRO A 209 -14.61 -6.14 0.58
CA PRO A 209 -15.74 -5.62 -0.21
C PRO A 209 -16.72 -4.79 0.64
N PHE A 210 -16.63 -4.90 1.96
CA PHE A 210 -17.45 -4.14 2.91
C PHE A 210 -16.77 -2.84 3.37
N GLY A 211 -15.52 -2.63 2.94
CA GLY A 211 -14.74 -1.46 3.35
C GLY A 211 -14.53 -1.36 4.86
N ALA A 212 -14.57 -2.47 5.58
CA ALA A 212 -14.40 -2.49 7.04
C ALA A 212 -12.96 -2.24 7.50
N ILE A 213 -11.99 -2.40 6.62
CA ILE A 213 -10.57 -2.23 6.93
C ILE A 213 -10.11 -0.87 6.39
N VAL A 214 -9.48 -0.08 7.24
CA VAL A 214 -9.08 1.30 6.98
C VAL A 214 -7.70 1.55 7.55
N ASP A 215 -6.89 2.34 6.87
CA ASP A 215 -5.61 2.85 7.38
C ASP A 215 -5.79 4.26 7.95
N LYS A 216 -4.91 4.64 8.88
CA LYS A 216 -4.87 5.99 9.43
C LYS A 216 -4.35 6.99 8.39
N GLY A 217 -4.98 8.17 8.33
CA GLY A 217 -4.66 9.26 7.42
C GLY A 217 -3.83 10.36 8.06
N GLN A 218 -3.26 11.22 7.22
CA GLN A 218 -2.48 12.41 7.62
C GLN A 218 -2.85 13.66 6.80
N ILE A 219 -4.03 13.65 6.16
CA ILE A 219 -4.51 14.78 5.34
C ILE A 219 -4.59 16.06 6.17
N PHE A 220 -5.23 15.95 7.33
CA PHE A 220 -5.49 17.10 8.19
C PHE A 220 -4.18 17.75 8.64
N GLN A 221 -3.24 16.98 9.19
CA GLN A 221 -1.95 17.46 9.68
C GLN A 221 -1.11 18.09 8.56
N THR A 222 -1.18 17.52 7.34
CA THR A 222 -0.49 18.07 6.16
C THR A 222 -1.04 19.47 5.81
N ILE A 223 -2.36 19.60 5.72
CA ILE A 223 -3.00 20.88 5.40
C ILE A 223 -2.80 21.90 6.55
N TYR A 224 -2.88 21.44 7.79
CA TYR A 224 -2.66 22.27 8.96
C TYR A 224 -1.22 22.82 9.00
N ALA A 225 -0.23 22.01 8.61
CA ALA A 225 1.15 22.48 8.46
C ALA A 225 1.29 23.58 7.38
N MET A 226 0.56 23.47 6.26
CA MET A 226 0.51 24.53 5.24
C MET A 226 -0.07 25.82 5.81
N LYS A 227 -1.14 25.73 6.61
CA LYS A 227 -1.79 26.89 7.25
C LYS A 227 -0.91 27.56 8.30
N GLU A 228 -0.10 26.79 9.03
CA GLU A 228 0.89 27.30 9.98
C GLU A 228 2.11 27.97 9.30
N GLY A 229 2.13 28.03 7.96
CA GLY A 229 3.16 28.72 7.18
C GLY A 229 4.45 27.93 6.96
N TYR A 230 4.43 26.61 7.16
CA TYR A 230 5.57 25.78 6.78
C TYR A 230 5.67 25.63 5.25
N ASP A 231 6.90 25.61 4.72
CA ASP A 231 7.15 25.15 3.38
C ASP A 231 6.91 23.64 3.31
N VAL A 232 5.75 23.24 2.79
CA VAL A 232 5.39 21.82 2.64
C VAL A 232 5.75 21.35 1.25
N ILE A 233 6.69 20.41 1.15
CA ILE A 233 7.22 19.90 -0.13
C ILE A 233 6.71 18.49 -0.35
N ALA A 234 6.13 18.24 -1.53
CA ALA A 234 5.67 16.93 -1.94
C ALA A 234 6.80 16.11 -2.58
N ALA A 235 7.11 14.95 -2.03
CA ALA A 235 7.97 13.92 -2.62
C ALA A 235 7.07 12.85 -3.27
N VAL A 236 6.97 12.85 -4.62
CA VAL A 236 5.96 12.06 -5.33
C VAL A 236 6.57 10.78 -5.89
N ALA A 237 6.02 9.62 -5.50
CA ALA A 237 6.47 8.32 -5.97
C ALA A 237 6.14 8.11 -7.45
N PRO A 238 7.03 7.48 -8.27
CA PRO A 238 6.82 7.33 -9.73
C PRO A 238 5.50 6.63 -10.11
N ALA A 239 4.91 5.86 -9.19
CA ALA A 239 3.60 5.23 -9.38
C ALA A 239 2.43 6.23 -9.55
N PHE A 240 2.65 7.53 -9.39
CA PHE A 240 1.60 8.57 -9.52
C PHE A 240 1.09 8.73 -10.95
N VAL A 241 1.87 8.32 -11.92
CA VAL A 241 1.57 8.51 -13.33
C VAL A 241 0.30 7.80 -13.74
N GLY A 242 -0.63 8.55 -14.30
CA GLY A 242 -1.93 8.05 -14.76
C GLY A 242 -2.95 7.78 -13.65
N GLN A 243 -2.62 7.98 -12.35
CA GLN A 243 -3.56 7.72 -11.26
C GLN A 243 -4.78 8.64 -11.29
N PHE A 244 -4.60 9.88 -11.63
CA PHE A 244 -5.63 10.92 -11.57
C PHE A 244 -6.48 11.06 -12.84
N GLY A 245 -6.22 10.24 -13.86
CA GLY A 245 -6.96 10.21 -15.10
C GLY A 245 -6.07 10.23 -16.34
N PRO A 246 -6.61 9.84 -17.52
CA PRO A 246 -5.80 9.71 -18.74
C PRO A 246 -5.33 11.04 -19.32
N ALA A 247 -6.03 12.14 -19.03
CA ALA A 247 -5.69 13.50 -19.51
C ALA A 247 -4.79 14.27 -18.54
N VAL A 248 -4.46 13.68 -17.37
CA VAL A 248 -3.66 14.30 -16.32
C VAL A 248 -2.21 13.87 -16.46
N THR A 249 -1.40 14.73 -17.05
CA THR A 249 0.05 14.53 -17.24
C THR A 249 0.80 14.71 -15.90
N PRO A 250 2.05 14.22 -15.78
CA PRO A 250 2.90 14.47 -14.61
C PRO A 250 2.98 15.95 -14.22
N ASP A 251 3.15 16.83 -15.19
CA ASP A 251 3.25 18.28 -14.95
C ASP A 251 1.94 18.88 -14.42
N LYS A 252 0.79 18.36 -14.89
CA LYS A 252 -0.52 18.75 -14.34
C LYS A 252 -0.66 18.30 -12.89
N VAL A 253 -0.13 17.14 -12.52
CA VAL A 253 -0.12 16.70 -11.11
C VAL A 253 0.73 17.63 -10.26
N LYS A 254 1.92 18.03 -10.74
CA LYS A 254 2.77 19.02 -10.06
C LYS A 254 2.03 20.35 -9.87
N ALA A 255 1.42 20.88 -10.91
CA ALA A 255 0.65 22.12 -10.84
C ALA A 255 -0.54 22.01 -9.87
N ALA A 256 -1.25 20.87 -9.88
CA ALA A 256 -2.37 20.63 -8.98
C ALA A 256 -1.94 20.53 -7.51
N LEU A 257 -0.81 19.89 -7.24
CA LEU A 257 -0.24 19.83 -5.89
C LEU A 257 0.15 21.24 -5.40
N LYS A 258 0.78 22.06 -6.24
CA LYS A 258 1.04 23.47 -5.89
C LYS A 258 -0.26 24.24 -5.63
N ALA A 259 -1.30 24.03 -6.43
CA ALA A 259 -2.60 24.68 -6.27
C ALA A 259 -3.34 24.32 -4.98
N VAL A 260 -3.09 23.16 -4.37
CA VAL A 260 -3.65 22.77 -3.07
C VAL A 260 -2.76 23.16 -1.89
N GLY A 261 -1.62 23.83 -2.12
CA GLY A 261 -0.82 24.46 -1.07
C GLY A 261 0.60 23.88 -0.88
N PHE A 262 1.03 22.91 -1.67
CA PHE A 262 2.44 22.48 -1.63
C PHE A 262 3.35 23.58 -2.20
N ALA A 263 4.43 23.88 -1.49
CA ALA A 263 5.42 24.86 -1.90
C ALA A 263 6.23 24.40 -3.13
N ASP A 264 6.51 23.08 -3.17
CA ASP A 264 7.19 22.47 -4.33
C ASP A 264 6.89 20.97 -4.43
N VAL A 265 7.30 20.36 -5.55
CA VAL A 265 7.08 18.94 -5.86
C VAL A 265 8.34 18.33 -6.46
N VAL A 266 8.84 17.25 -5.84
CA VAL A 266 10.07 16.55 -6.22
C VAL A 266 9.75 15.09 -6.55
N GLU A 267 10.38 14.54 -7.60
CA GLU A 267 10.25 13.13 -7.95
C GLU A 267 11.04 12.23 -6.98
N VAL A 268 10.40 11.22 -6.38
CA VAL A 268 11.10 10.18 -5.59
C VAL A 268 11.97 9.27 -6.48
N ALA A 269 11.84 9.37 -7.80
CA ALA A 269 12.77 8.73 -8.73
C ALA A 269 14.23 9.12 -8.50
N ILE A 270 14.51 10.36 -8.04
CA ILE A 270 15.85 10.80 -7.63
C ILE A 270 16.41 9.91 -6.50
N GLY A 271 15.62 9.69 -5.45
CA GLY A 271 16.02 8.80 -4.36
C GLY A 271 16.12 7.34 -4.80
N ALA A 272 15.39 6.93 -5.85
CA ALA A 272 15.52 5.59 -6.43
C ALA A 272 16.85 5.44 -7.19
N ASP A 273 17.32 6.48 -7.88
CA ASP A 273 18.62 6.50 -8.52
C ASP A 273 19.74 6.38 -7.47
N LEU A 274 19.68 7.15 -6.39
CA LEU A 274 20.64 7.08 -5.28
C LEU A 274 20.62 5.69 -4.60
N CYS A 275 19.46 5.12 -4.36
CA CYS A 275 19.30 3.76 -3.82
C CYS A 275 19.91 2.70 -4.76
N THR A 276 19.80 2.89 -6.08
CA THR A 276 20.39 1.99 -7.08
C THR A 276 21.91 2.01 -7.00
N ILE A 277 22.53 3.17 -6.86
CA ILE A 277 23.98 3.31 -6.75
C ILE A 277 24.46 2.58 -5.48
N GLU A 278 23.87 2.87 -4.33
CA GLU A 278 24.23 2.24 -3.05
C GLU A 278 24.03 0.71 -3.07
N GLU A 279 22.91 0.22 -3.61
CA GLU A 279 22.65 -1.22 -3.73
C GLU A 279 23.59 -1.92 -4.74
N ALA A 280 24.06 -1.22 -5.78
CA ALA A 280 25.02 -1.77 -6.74
C ALA A 280 26.41 -1.93 -6.11
N GLU A 281 26.91 -0.91 -5.39
CA GLU A 281 28.15 -0.98 -4.64
C GLU A 281 28.10 -2.08 -3.56
N ASP A 282 27.04 -2.13 -2.77
CA ASP A 282 26.80 -3.14 -1.75
C ASP A 282 26.76 -4.57 -2.31
N PHE A 283 26.14 -4.76 -3.47
CA PHE A 283 26.08 -6.08 -4.12
C PHE A 283 27.47 -6.53 -4.55
N LEU A 284 28.25 -5.66 -5.20
CA LEU A 284 29.60 -5.97 -5.67
C LEU A 284 30.56 -6.25 -4.51
N ASP A 285 30.45 -5.53 -3.40
CA ASP A 285 31.28 -5.74 -2.21
C ASP A 285 30.94 -7.04 -1.44
N LYS A 286 29.67 -7.44 -1.45
CA LYS A 286 29.18 -8.47 -0.51
C LYS A 286 28.86 -9.81 -1.15
N VAL A 287 28.44 -9.88 -2.41
CA VAL A 287 27.91 -11.10 -3.04
C VAL A 287 28.88 -11.62 -4.12
N PRO A 288 29.24 -12.92 -4.11
CA PRO A 288 28.81 -13.96 -3.15
C PRO A 288 29.73 -14.16 -1.95
N GLU A 289 30.87 -13.44 -1.85
CA GLU A 289 31.97 -13.78 -0.95
C GLU A 289 31.67 -13.57 0.53
N LYS A 290 30.99 -12.48 0.87
CA LYS A 290 30.64 -12.15 2.27
C LYS A 290 29.23 -12.63 2.65
N GLN A 291 28.34 -12.77 1.66
CA GLN A 291 26.97 -13.26 1.87
C GLN A 291 26.46 -14.00 0.62
N PRO A 292 25.60 -15.03 0.80
CA PRO A 292 25.18 -15.88 -0.33
C PRO A 292 24.29 -15.16 -1.35
N PHE A 293 23.57 -14.13 -0.95
CA PHE A 293 22.71 -13.31 -1.80
C PHE A 293 22.47 -11.95 -1.16
N MET A 294 22.01 -10.97 -1.90
CA MET A 294 21.50 -9.72 -1.37
C MET A 294 20.02 -9.56 -1.69
N ALA A 295 19.23 -9.09 -0.75
CA ALA A 295 17.82 -8.75 -0.93
C ALA A 295 17.62 -7.23 -0.87
N THR A 296 16.87 -6.65 -1.81
CA THR A 296 16.57 -5.22 -1.85
C THR A 296 15.74 -4.78 -0.64
N SER A 297 15.82 -3.50 -0.23
CA SER A 297 15.13 -2.97 0.95
C SER A 297 14.01 -1.99 0.65
N CYS A 298 13.83 -1.53 -0.59
CA CYS A 298 12.96 -0.43 -0.98
C CYS A 298 11.46 -0.64 -0.63
N CYS A 299 10.98 -1.89 -0.51
CA CYS A 299 9.62 -2.21 -0.07
C CYS A 299 9.58 -2.52 1.43
N PRO A 300 9.05 -1.63 2.31
CA PRO A 300 9.10 -1.82 3.76
C PRO A 300 8.30 -3.03 4.24
N ALA A 301 7.18 -3.37 3.59
CA ALA A 301 6.39 -4.54 3.96
C ALA A 301 7.12 -5.85 3.62
N TRP A 302 7.88 -5.89 2.54
CA TRP A 302 8.73 -7.01 2.16
C TRP A 302 9.89 -7.18 3.14
N SER A 303 10.66 -6.12 3.40
CA SER A 303 11.82 -6.19 4.28
C SER A 303 11.45 -6.56 5.71
N VAL A 304 10.33 -6.03 6.24
CA VAL A 304 9.80 -6.43 7.55
C VAL A 304 9.35 -7.89 7.57
N MET A 305 8.68 -8.38 6.52
CA MET A 305 8.28 -9.78 6.40
C MET A 305 9.52 -10.68 6.39
N ALA A 306 10.52 -10.32 5.61
CA ALA A 306 11.77 -11.10 5.52
C ALA A 306 12.46 -11.18 6.89
N LYS A 307 12.62 -10.07 7.61
CA LYS A 307 13.20 -10.01 8.95
C LYS A 307 12.39 -10.78 10.00
N LYS A 308 11.06 -10.73 9.95
CA LYS A 308 10.18 -11.46 10.88
C LYS A 308 10.18 -12.97 10.64
N ASN A 309 10.11 -13.41 9.38
CA ASN A 309 9.94 -14.84 9.04
C ASN A 309 11.27 -15.57 8.83
N PHE A 310 12.33 -14.84 8.52
CA PHE A 310 13.67 -15.37 8.26
C PHE A 310 14.72 -14.47 8.98
N PRO A 311 14.76 -14.47 10.31
CA PRO A 311 15.64 -13.58 11.06
C PRO A 311 17.12 -13.78 10.72
N ASP A 312 17.52 -15.01 10.36
CA ASP A 312 18.89 -15.33 9.93
C ASP A 312 19.29 -14.60 8.64
N PHE A 313 18.31 -14.14 7.85
CA PHE A 313 18.54 -13.40 6.59
C PHE A 313 18.51 -11.88 6.77
N ALA A 314 18.25 -11.40 7.98
CA ALA A 314 18.25 -9.96 8.26
C ALA A 314 19.54 -9.25 7.81
N PRO A 315 20.74 -9.84 7.96
CA PRO A 315 21.99 -9.25 7.47
C PRO A 315 22.13 -9.20 5.94
N TYR A 316 21.38 -10.04 5.22
CA TYR A 316 21.42 -10.11 3.74
C TYR A 316 20.43 -9.18 3.05
N ILE A 317 19.61 -8.48 3.84
CA ILE A 317 18.74 -7.42 3.32
C ILE A 317 19.56 -6.16 3.25
N SER A 318 19.59 -5.52 2.09
CA SER A 318 20.28 -4.25 1.86
C SER A 318 19.96 -3.24 2.97
N MET A 319 20.99 -2.57 3.44
CA MET A 319 20.87 -1.48 4.42
C MET A 319 20.69 -0.12 3.75
N ALA A 320 20.76 -0.06 2.41
CA ALA A 320 20.50 1.15 1.66
C ALA A 320 19.19 1.81 2.08
N LEU A 321 19.20 3.11 2.23
CA LEU A 321 18.01 3.88 2.57
C LEU A 321 17.01 3.80 1.42
N THR A 322 15.72 3.74 1.76
CA THR A 322 14.69 3.66 0.72
C THR A 322 14.61 4.96 -0.09
N PRO A 323 14.15 4.90 -1.35
CA PRO A 323 13.98 6.10 -2.20
C PRO A 323 13.21 7.24 -1.51
N MET A 324 12.19 6.91 -0.72
CA MET A 324 11.44 7.89 0.07
C MET A 324 12.34 8.64 1.06
N VAL A 325 13.19 7.93 1.79
CA VAL A 325 14.05 8.51 2.83
C VAL A 325 15.17 9.32 2.20
N LEU A 326 15.83 8.80 1.16
CA LEU A 326 16.89 9.53 0.43
C LEU A 326 16.37 10.84 -0.15
N THR A 327 15.19 10.81 -0.79
CA THR A 327 14.56 12.05 -1.30
C THR A 327 14.22 13.02 -0.16
N GLY A 328 13.68 12.50 0.95
CA GLY A 328 13.37 13.33 2.13
C GLY A 328 14.59 14.00 2.73
N ARG A 329 15.69 13.26 2.90
CA ARG A 329 16.97 13.80 3.38
C ARG A 329 17.54 14.83 2.43
N LEU A 330 17.51 14.58 1.12
CA LEU A 330 17.93 15.55 0.12
C LEU A 330 17.19 16.88 0.27
N ILE A 331 15.85 16.82 0.35
CA ILE A 331 15.01 18.01 0.54
C ILE A 331 15.35 18.71 1.87
N LYS A 332 15.52 17.97 2.96
CA LYS A 332 15.85 18.53 4.28
C LYS A 332 17.27 19.15 4.33
N LYS A 333 18.21 18.61 3.57
CA LYS A 333 19.57 19.22 3.44
C LYS A 333 19.50 20.57 2.70
N GLU A 334 18.65 20.68 1.69
CA GLU A 334 18.47 21.93 0.93
C GLU A 334 17.59 22.95 1.65
N LYS A 335 16.53 22.47 2.32
CA LYS A 335 15.53 23.27 3.04
C LYS A 335 15.27 22.67 4.42
N PRO A 336 16.13 22.92 5.42
CA PRO A 336 16.08 22.24 6.73
C PRO A 336 14.77 22.42 7.50
N ASN A 337 14.06 23.54 7.29
CA ASN A 337 12.79 23.84 7.96
C ASN A 337 11.55 23.37 7.17
N ALA A 338 11.72 22.85 5.95
CA ALA A 338 10.61 22.37 5.16
C ALA A 338 9.97 21.11 5.77
N LYS A 339 8.67 20.95 5.57
CA LYS A 339 7.94 19.72 5.86
C LYS A 339 7.90 18.85 4.61
N VAL A 340 8.34 17.62 4.71
CA VAL A 340 8.36 16.68 3.58
C VAL A 340 7.17 15.74 3.66
N VAL A 341 6.38 15.70 2.59
CA VAL A 341 5.22 14.81 2.44
C VAL A 341 5.49 13.81 1.35
N PHE A 342 5.64 12.54 1.71
CA PHE A 342 5.69 11.50 0.69
C PHE A 342 4.28 11.23 0.15
N ILE A 343 4.11 11.37 -1.16
CA ILE A 343 2.86 11.06 -1.87
C ILE A 343 3.07 9.80 -2.70
N GLY A 344 2.38 8.72 -2.32
CA GLY A 344 2.59 7.44 -2.99
C GLY A 344 1.45 6.43 -2.81
N PRO A 345 1.59 5.23 -3.37
CA PRO A 345 0.52 4.23 -3.37
C PRO A 345 0.45 3.39 -2.08
N CYS A 346 1.34 3.61 -1.10
CA CYS A 346 1.73 2.57 -0.14
C CYS A 346 1.33 2.92 1.30
N ALA A 347 0.47 2.09 1.92
CA ALA A 347 0.16 2.20 3.35
C ALA A 347 1.39 1.90 4.24
N ALA A 348 2.23 0.91 3.87
CA ALA A 348 3.40 0.55 4.67
C ALA A 348 4.46 1.67 4.75
N LYS A 349 4.47 2.64 3.82
CA LYS A 349 5.32 3.83 3.90
C LYS A 349 4.95 4.75 5.07
N LYS A 350 3.67 4.75 5.50
CA LYS A 350 3.25 5.45 6.73
C LYS A 350 3.94 4.85 7.96
N LEU A 351 4.00 3.50 8.04
CA LEU A 351 4.70 2.80 9.12
C LEU A 351 6.22 3.04 9.06
N GLU A 352 6.82 3.03 7.86
CA GLU A 352 8.23 3.31 7.69
C GLU A 352 8.59 4.72 8.17
N ALA A 353 7.81 5.72 7.75
CA ALA A 353 8.01 7.12 8.13
C ALA A 353 7.81 7.39 9.65
N SER A 354 7.22 6.47 10.41
CA SER A 354 7.06 6.58 11.87
C SER A 354 8.24 6.03 12.67
N ARG A 355 9.18 5.29 12.02
CA ARG A 355 10.37 4.72 12.70
C ARG A 355 11.26 5.82 13.26
N LYS A 356 11.83 5.57 14.45
CA LYS A 356 12.65 6.55 15.17
C LYS A 356 13.84 7.07 14.35
N SER A 357 14.47 6.22 13.54
CA SER A 357 15.65 6.55 12.73
C SER A 357 15.38 7.46 11.52
N ILE A 358 14.13 7.52 11.06
CA ILE A 358 13.77 8.23 9.81
C ILE A 358 12.56 9.18 9.95
N ARG A 359 11.95 9.25 11.13
CA ARG A 359 10.75 10.08 11.35
C ARG A 359 10.98 11.58 11.18
N SER A 360 12.24 12.03 11.24
CA SER A 360 12.63 13.41 10.98
C SER A 360 12.77 13.73 9.49
N ASP A 361 13.01 12.70 8.66
CA ASP A 361 13.27 12.87 7.23
C ASP A 361 11.96 13.06 6.44
N ILE A 362 10.88 12.38 6.88
CA ILE A 362 9.55 12.44 6.27
C ILE A 362 8.53 12.88 7.33
N ASP A 363 7.91 14.01 7.14
CA ASP A 363 6.92 14.55 8.10
C ASP A 363 5.57 13.88 7.94
N PHE A 364 5.07 13.69 6.71
CA PHE A 364 3.76 13.07 6.45
C PHE A 364 3.81 12.11 5.26
N VAL A 365 2.85 11.18 5.21
CA VAL A 365 2.67 10.26 4.09
C VAL A 365 1.21 10.26 3.66
N LEU A 366 0.96 10.60 2.39
CA LEU A 366 -0.36 10.58 1.78
C LEU A 366 -0.42 9.54 0.65
N THR A 367 -1.57 8.89 0.52
CA THR A 367 -1.89 8.05 -0.63
C THR A 367 -2.47 8.89 -1.78
N PHE A 368 -2.45 8.36 -3.01
CA PHE A 368 -3.10 9.05 -4.14
C PHE A 368 -4.60 9.24 -3.93
N GLU A 369 -5.24 8.33 -3.18
CA GLU A 369 -6.66 8.42 -2.83
C GLU A 369 -6.91 9.59 -1.86
N GLU A 370 -6.02 9.79 -0.89
CA GLU A 370 -6.05 10.93 0.04
C GLU A 370 -5.82 12.25 -0.69
N VAL A 371 -4.84 12.32 -1.59
CA VAL A 371 -4.55 13.52 -2.40
C VAL A 371 -5.71 13.86 -3.33
N MET A 372 -6.41 12.86 -3.90
CA MET A 372 -7.64 13.11 -4.66
C MET A 372 -8.71 13.79 -3.80
N GLY A 373 -8.79 13.45 -2.50
CA GLY A 373 -9.66 14.15 -1.56
C GLY A 373 -9.29 15.64 -1.41
N MET A 374 -7.99 15.97 -1.38
CA MET A 374 -7.52 17.36 -1.33
C MET A 374 -7.86 18.13 -2.60
N PHE A 375 -7.67 17.51 -3.79
CA PHE A 375 -8.05 18.12 -5.06
C PHE A 375 -9.55 18.41 -5.14
N ASN A 376 -10.39 17.46 -4.72
CA ASN A 376 -11.83 17.64 -4.67
C ASN A 376 -12.24 18.76 -3.70
N ALA A 377 -11.63 18.85 -2.52
CA ALA A 377 -11.92 19.88 -1.53
C ALA A 377 -11.64 21.31 -2.02
N LYS A 378 -10.62 21.47 -2.88
CA LYS A 378 -10.28 22.74 -3.51
C LYS A 378 -10.93 22.94 -4.88
N GLY A 379 -11.73 21.98 -5.36
CA GLY A 379 -12.39 22.07 -6.68
C GLY A 379 -11.42 22.12 -7.86
N ILE A 380 -10.24 21.45 -7.75
CA ILE A 380 -9.21 21.50 -8.80
C ILE A 380 -9.67 20.67 -10.01
N ALA A 381 -9.84 21.31 -11.15
CA ALA A 381 -10.10 20.66 -12.44
C ALA A 381 -8.77 20.18 -13.06
N LEU A 382 -8.36 18.94 -12.72
CA LEU A 382 -7.05 18.39 -13.06
C LEU A 382 -6.74 18.34 -14.56
N ASP A 383 -7.75 18.13 -15.39
CA ASP A 383 -7.62 18.07 -16.85
C ASP A 383 -7.45 19.45 -17.50
N GLN A 384 -7.89 20.51 -16.81
CA GLN A 384 -7.88 21.90 -17.29
C GLN A 384 -6.74 22.73 -16.73
N ILE A 385 -6.01 22.23 -15.72
CA ILE A 385 -4.94 22.99 -15.07
C ILE A 385 -3.80 23.25 -16.06
N THR A 386 -3.31 24.49 -16.08
CA THR A 386 -2.16 24.91 -16.88
C THR A 386 -0.85 24.56 -16.18
N THR A 387 0.17 24.20 -16.95
CA THR A 387 1.49 23.82 -16.45
C THR A 387 2.57 24.71 -17.00
N SER A 388 3.58 25.02 -16.19
CA SER A 388 4.74 25.81 -16.61
C SER A 388 6.07 25.28 -16.05
N ASP A 389 6.02 24.22 -15.25
CA ASP A 389 7.14 23.72 -14.45
C ASP A 389 7.14 22.18 -14.49
N PRO A 390 7.89 21.57 -15.44
CA PRO A 390 7.90 20.14 -15.64
C PRO A 390 8.68 19.39 -14.54
N LEU A 391 8.43 18.07 -14.40
CA LEU A 391 9.21 17.13 -13.63
C LEU A 391 10.26 16.50 -14.55
N THR A 392 11.54 16.84 -14.38
CA THR A 392 12.62 16.44 -15.30
C THR A 392 13.78 15.70 -14.61
N GLU A 393 13.73 15.54 -13.29
CA GLU A 393 14.89 15.13 -12.52
C GLU A 393 15.15 13.61 -12.48
N GLY A 394 14.08 12.80 -12.51
CA GLY A 394 14.20 11.34 -12.40
C GLY A 394 14.72 10.68 -13.68
N THR A 395 15.57 9.67 -13.54
CA THR A 395 16.05 8.85 -14.65
C THR A 395 15.02 7.80 -15.09
N ASN A 396 15.24 7.15 -16.23
CA ASN A 396 14.43 5.98 -16.63
C ASN A 396 14.52 4.87 -15.57
N ALA A 397 15.71 4.59 -15.05
CA ALA A 397 15.95 3.59 -14.02
C ALA A 397 15.14 3.91 -12.74
N GLY A 398 15.27 5.12 -12.19
CA GLY A 398 14.57 5.53 -10.98
C GLY A 398 13.04 5.56 -11.13
N ARG A 399 12.52 6.03 -12.26
CA ARG A 399 11.08 5.99 -12.57
C ARG A 399 10.56 4.56 -12.70
N GLY A 400 11.41 3.64 -13.19
CA GLY A 400 11.10 2.21 -13.34
C GLY A 400 10.85 1.45 -12.05
N PHE A 401 11.32 1.94 -10.89
CA PHE A 401 11.14 1.29 -9.57
C PHE A 401 9.69 1.00 -9.19
N ALA A 402 8.74 1.73 -9.76
CA ALA A 402 7.33 1.56 -9.43
C ALA A 402 6.73 0.24 -9.93
N VAL A 403 7.38 -0.47 -10.83
CA VAL A 403 6.92 -1.74 -11.43
C VAL A 403 7.78 -2.89 -10.92
N SER A 404 7.17 -4.04 -10.66
CA SER A 404 7.89 -5.25 -10.21
C SER A 404 9.00 -5.65 -11.19
N GLY A 405 10.17 -5.97 -10.67
CA GLY A 405 11.40 -6.23 -11.42
C GLY A 405 12.21 -4.97 -11.76
N GLY A 406 11.66 -3.78 -11.51
CA GLY A 406 12.31 -2.52 -11.87
C GLY A 406 13.53 -2.19 -11.01
N VAL A 407 13.49 -2.51 -9.73
CA VAL A 407 14.60 -2.27 -8.79
C VAL A 407 15.81 -3.13 -9.16
N ALA A 408 15.61 -4.43 -9.22
CA ALA A 408 16.69 -5.36 -9.53
C ALA A 408 17.24 -5.16 -10.95
N LYS A 409 16.38 -4.72 -11.89
CA LYS A 409 16.83 -4.34 -13.23
C LYS A 409 17.74 -3.12 -13.19
N ALA A 410 17.38 -2.07 -12.47
CA ALA A 410 18.17 -0.84 -12.37
C ALA A 410 19.56 -1.12 -11.78
N VAL A 411 19.63 -1.87 -10.66
CA VAL A 411 20.89 -2.27 -10.03
C VAL A 411 21.74 -3.13 -10.98
N LYS A 412 21.13 -4.12 -11.64
CA LYS A 412 21.83 -4.97 -12.61
C LYS A 412 22.38 -4.17 -13.78
N ASP A 413 21.57 -3.29 -14.37
CA ASP A 413 21.96 -2.51 -15.56
C ASP A 413 23.14 -1.58 -15.21
N LEU A 414 23.11 -0.95 -14.02
CA LEU A 414 24.20 -0.10 -13.53
C LEU A 414 25.50 -0.92 -13.35
N ILE A 415 25.44 -2.06 -12.65
CA ILE A 415 26.61 -2.92 -12.46
C ILE A 415 27.21 -3.37 -13.80
N GLN A 416 26.37 -3.77 -14.75
CA GLN A 416 26.85 -4.20 -16.06
C GLN A 416 27.46 -3.09 -16.90
N LYS A 417 27.02 -1.84 -16.69
CA LYS A 417 27.57 -0.64 -17.33
C LYS A 417 28.95 -0.31 -16.77
N GLU A 418 29.08 -0.28 -15.45
CA GLU A 418 30.33 0.11 -14.76
C GLU A 418 31.35 -1.02 -14.74
N HIS A 419 30.91 -2.28 -14.68
CA HIS A 419 31.73 -3.48 -14.63
C HIS A 419 31.36 -4.46 -15.76
N PRO A 420 31.70 -4.15 -17.02
CA PRO A 420 31.41 -5.03 -18.15
C PRO A 420 31.97 -6.45 -17.96
N GLY A 421 31.12 -7.47 -18.07
CA GLY A 421 31.48 -8.86 -17.87
C GLY A 421 31.08 -9.44 -16.50
N THR A 422 30.62 -8.64 -15.57
CA THR A 422 30.08 -9.14 -14.31
C THR A 422 28.67 -9.71 -14.53
N GLU A 423 28.49 -10.99 -14.24
CA GLU A 423 27.17 -11.64 -14.30
C GLU A 423 26.38 -11.35 -13.03
N VAL A 424 25.29 -10.58 -13.14
CA VAL A 424 24.34 -10.34 -12.05
C VAL A 424 23.08 -11.19 -12.25
N LYS A 425 22.92 -12.21 -11.42
CA LYS A 425 21.72 -13.05 -11.39
C LYS A 425 20.63 -12.38 -10.55
N VAL A 426 19.43 -12.29 -11.11
CA VAL A 426 18.31 -11.61 -10.47
C VAL A 426 17.13 -12.56 -10.31
N GLN A 427 16.47 -12.50 -9.15
CA GLN A 427 15.19 -13.13 -8.92
C GLN A 427 14.22 -12.12 -8.30
N ALA A 428 13.12 -11.83 -9.00
CA ALA A 428 12.06 -10.97 -8.49
C ALA A 428 10.85 -11.80 -8.05
N ALA A 429 10.18 -11.36 -6.98
CA ALA A 429 8.93 -11.92 -6.48
C ALA A 429 7.96 -10.83 -6.07
N GLU A 430 6.68 -11.02 -6.40
CA GLU A 430 5.60 -10.09 -6.06
C GLU A 430 4.48 -10.78 -5.28
N GLY A 431 3.92 -10.06 -4.30
CA GLY A 431 3.03 -10.64 -3.28
C GLY A 431 3.81 -11.38 -2.19
N LEU A 432 3.52 -11.10 -0.92
CA LEU A 432 4.29 -11.63 0.22
C LEU A 432 4.36 -13.16 0.26
N LYS A 433 3.36 -13.88 -0.27
CA LYS A 433 3.39 -15.36 -0.36
C LYS A 433 4.50 -15.85 -1.31
N ASN A 434 4.62 -15.24 -2.48
CA ASN A 434 5.67 -15.57 -3.45
C ASN A 434 7.05 -15.13 -2.95
N CYS A 435 7.12 -13.97 -2.30
CA CYS A 435 8.34 -13.50 -1.65
C CYS A 435 8.83 -14.49 -0.58
N LYS A 436 7.91 -15.04 0.23
CA LYS A 436 8.24 -16.10 1.19
C LYS A 436 8.77 -17.36 0.51
N THR A 437 8.17 -17.78 -0.61
CA THR A 437 8.64 -18.91 -1.39
C THR A 437 10.06 -18.67 -1.94
N MET A 438 10.34 -17.46 -2.44
CA MET A 438 11.68 -17.08 -2.90
C MET A 438 12.72 -17.20 -1.77
N LEU A 439 12.41 -16.73 -0.55
CA LEU A 439 13.31 -16.87 0.61
C LEU A 439 13.49 -18.33 1.04
N MET A 440 12.46 -19.17 0.90
CA MET A 440 12.62 -20.62 1.12
C MET A 440 13.56 -21.27 0.11
N MET A 441 13.52 -20.83 -1.16
CA MET A 441 14.49 -21.28 -2.19
C MET A 441 15.91 -20.81 -1.85
N ALA A 442 16.07 -19.57 -1.39
CA ALA A 442 17.36 -19.05 -0.92
C ALA A 442 17.87 -19.86 0.28
N LYS A 443 17.01 -20.21 1.24
CA LYS A 443 17.34 -21.07 2.39
C LYS A 443 17.80 -22.47 1.98
N ALA A 444 17.27 -22.99 0.87
CA ALA A 444 17.68 -24.25 0.28
C ALA A 444 18.98 -24.14 -0.57
N GLY A 445 19.68 -23.00 -0.56
CA GLY A 445 20.93 -22.76 -1.29
C GLY A 445 20.76 -22.56 -2.80
N ARG A 446 19.53 -22.44 -3.32
CA ARG A 446 19.27 -22.37 -4.76
C ARG A 446 19.49 -20.99 -5.38
N LEU A 447 19.64 -19.96 -4.57
CA LEU A 447 19.76 -18.56 -4.98
C LEU A 447 21.07 -17.93 -4.51
N SER A 448 22.17 -18.70 -4.48
CA SER A 448 23.51 -18.17 -4.21
C SER A 448 24.00 -17.32 -5.39
N GLY A 449 24.56 -16.13 -5.09
CA GLY A 449 25.01 -15.17 -6.10
C GLY A 449 23.91 -14.32 -6.71
N TYR A 450 22.70 -14.31 -6.11
CA TYR A 450 21.55 -13.59 -6.66
C TYR A 450 21.30 -12.25 -5.93
N LEU A 451 20.83 -11.29 -6.70
CA LEU A 451 20.08 -10.12 -6.21
C LEU A 451 18.59 -10.48 -6.17
N LEU A 452 17.97 -10.39 -4.99
CA LEU A 452 16.58 -10.75 -4.76
C LEU A 452 15.72 -9.51 -4.61
N GLU A 453 14.77 -9.31 -5.52
CA GLU A 453 13.76 -8.25 -5.38
C GLU A 453 12.46 -8.81 -4.81
N GLY A 454 11.98 -8.23 -3.71
CA GLY A 454 10.69 -8.56 -3.12
C GLY A 454 9.73 -7.37 -3.12
N MET A 455 8.55 -7.52 -3.70
CA MET A 455 7.48 -6.54 -3.66
C MET A 455 6.24 -7.12 -2.97
N ALA A 456 5.75 -6.44 -1.92
CA ALA A 456 4.56 -6.90 -1.20
C ALA A 456 3.28 -6.84 -2.04
N CYS A 457 3.23 -5.95 -3.03
CA CYS A 457 2.09 -5.76 -3.90
C CYS A 457 2.27 -6.52 -5.23
N PRO A 458 1.27 -7.29 -5.72
CA PRO A 458 1.33 -7.90 -7.04
C PRO A 458 1.35 -6.84 -8.15
N GLY A 459 2.44 -6.80 -8.94
CA GLY A 459 2.68 -5.78 -9.97
C GLY A 459 3.62 -4.64 -9.51
N GLY A 460 4.08 -4.65 -8.26
CA GLY A 460 4.93 -3.60 -7.70
C GLY A 460 4.14 -2.45 -7.06
N CYS A 461 4.75 -1.29 -6.93
CA CYS A 461 4.16 -0.12 -6.28
C CYS A 461 2.89 0.40 -6.99
N VAL A 462 2.77 0.23 -8.31
CA VAL A 462 1.57 0.55 -9.09
C VAL A 462 0.32 -0.20 -8.62
N ALA A 463 0.50 -1.20 -7.78
CA ALA A 463 -0.54 -2.01 -7.17
C ALA A 463 -0.70 -1.75 -5.65
N GLY A 464 -0.19 -0.67 -5.13
CA GLY A 464 -0.31 -0.29 -3.71
C GLY A 464 -1.74 -0.05 -3.26
N ALA A 465 -1.96 -0.01 -1.94
CA ALA A 465 -3.30 0.09 -1.36
C ALA A 465 -4.00 1.43 -1.65
N GLY A 466 -3.22 2.50 -1.89
CA GLY A 466 -3.73 3.85 -2.17
C GLY A 466 -3.80 4.21 -3.66
N THR A 467 -3.73 3.22 -4.59
CA THR A 467 -3.85 3.46 -6.03
C THR A 467 -5.28 3.61 -6.49
N LEU A 468 -5.48 4.40 -7.56
CA LEU A 468 -6.79 4.75 -8.12
C LEU A 468 -7.10 3.98 -9.41
N GLN A 469 -6.09 3.46 -10.11
CA GLN A 469 -6.23 2.87 -11.45
C GLN A 469 -5.90 1.37 -11.47
N PRO A 470 -6.34 0.64 -12.52
CA PRO A 470 -5.98 -0.76 -12.73
C PRO A 470 -4.47 -0.93 -12.90
N ILE A 471 -3.92 -2.02 -12.35
CA ILE A 471 -2.48 -2.33 -12.33
C ILE A 471 -1.85 -2.27 -13.74
N ASN A 472 -2.46 -2.97 -14.70
CA ASN A 472 -1.93 -3.06 -16.07
C ASN A 472 -1.82 -1.69 -16.75
N LYS A 473 -2.84 -0.83 -16.54
CA LYS A 473 -2.87 0.52 -17.09
C LYS A 473 -1.79 1.39 -16.44
N SER A 474 -1.68 1.36 -15.11
CA SER A 474 -0.66 2.09 -14.37
C SER A 474 0.75 1.65 -14.74
N SER A 475 0.99 0.33 -14.84
CA SER A 475 2.29 -0.22 -15.25
C SER A 475 2.71 0.26 -16.64
N ALA A 476 1.78 0.27 -17.61
CA ALA A 476 2.07 0.73 -18.97
C ALA A 476 2.42 2.22 -19.01
N LEU A 477 1.66 3.05 -18.26
CA LEU A 477 1.89 4.49 -18.21
C LEU A 477 3.19 4.85 -17.49
N VAL A 478 3.54 4.16 -16.40
CA VAL A 478 4.82 4.35 -15.70
C VAL A 478 5.99 3.97 -16.62
N LYS A 479 5.91 2.82 -17.30
CA LYS A 479 6.95 2.42 -18.26
C LYS A 479 7.14 3.45 -19.38
N LYS A 480 6.03 3.97 -19.91
CA LYS A 480 6.09 5.03 -20.91
C LYS A 480 6.78 6.28 -20.36
N TYR A 481 6.34 6.76 -19.19
CA TYR A 481 6.93 7.93 -18.54
C TYR A 481 8.42 7.74 -18.22
N ALA A 482 8.82 6.54 -17.80
CA ALA A 482 10.22 6.23 -17.59
C ALA A 482 11.05 6.40 -18.88
N THR A 483 10.55 5.89 -20.02
CA THR A 483 11.24 6.03 -21.32
C THR A 483 11.26 7.44 -21.90
N GLU A 484 10.46 8.35 -21.39
CA GLU A 484 10.44 9.78 -21.77
C GLU A 484 11.57 10.57 -21.07
N SER A 485 12.29 10.00 -20.11
CA SER A 485 13.46 10.65 -19.52
C SER A 485 14.65 10.63 -20.48
N ASP A 486 15.32 11.76 -20.59
CA ASP A 486 16.59 11.88 -21.34
C ASP A 486 17.75 11.15 -20.63
N LYS A 487 17.65 11.01 -19.30
CA LYS A 487 18.58 10.28 -18.44
C LYS A 487 18.17 8.80 -18.36
N LYS A 488 19.06 7.88 -18.70
CA LYS A 488 18.74 6.45 -18.76
C LYS A 488 19.00 5.71 -17.47
N ASP A 489 20.20 5.84 -16.97
CA ASP A 489 20.73 5.04 -15.85
C ASP A 489 20.87 5.89 -14.58
N ALA A 490 20.95 5.24 -13.44
CA ALA A 490 21.00 5.90 -12.13
C ALA A 490 22.21 6.81 -11.94
N ASP A 491 23.36 6.46 -12.55
CA ASP A 491 24.61 7.26 -12.52
C ASP A 491 24.49 8.60 -13.29
N GLU A 492 23.48 8.75 -14.15
CA GLU A 492 23.18 10.01 -14.83
C GLU A 492 22.37 10.99 -13.95
N SER A 493 22.03 10.59 -12.72
CA SER A 493 21.36 11.46 -11.75
C SER A 493 22.27 12.64 -11.37
N ALA A 494 21.72 13.85 -11.35
CA ALA A 494 22.45 15.06 -10.92
C ALA A 494 22.80 15.05 -9.42
N TYR A 495 22.34 14.05 -8.68
CA TYR A 495 22.47 13.98 -7.21
C TYR A 495 23.38 12.84 -6.73
N GLY A 496 24.00 12.06 -7.66
CA GLY A 496 24.86 10.91 -7.32
C GLY A 496 25.97 11.26 -6.34
N ASP A 497 26.68 12.35 -6.57
CA ASP A 497 27.78 12.83 -5.72
C ASP A 497 27.36 13.17 -4.28
N ARG A 498 26.06 13.35 -4.03
CA ARG A 498 25.53 13.70 -2.71
C ARG A 498 25.14 12.49 -1.87
N LEU A 499 25.26 11.27 -2.41
CA LEU A 499 24.83 10.05 -1.71
C LEU A 499 25.53 9.91 -0.35
N HIS A 500 26.84 10.14 -0.27
CA HIS A 500 27.61 10.04 0.98
C HIS A 500 27.09 10.94 2.10
N GLU A 501 26.59 12.15 1.75
CA GLU A 501 26.02 13.08 2.73
C GLU A 501 24.66 12.61 3.28
N LEU A 502 23.95 11.75 2.54
CA LEU A 502 22.59 11.32 2.84
C LEU A 502 22.57 9.97 3.58
N SER A 503 23.56 9.12 3.36
CA SER A 503 23.65 7.76 3.92
C SER A 503 24.22 7.73 5.34
N GLU A 504 24.76 8.82 5.87
CA GLU A 504 25.21 8.90 7.27
C GLU A 504 24.03 8.67 8.23
N HIS A 505 24.20 7.67 9.12
CA HIS A 505 23.19 7.21 10.09
C HIS A 505 23.24 7.96 11.41
#